data_7e79e3f37ea45171577b41421f92c197
#
_entry.id   7e79e3f37ea45171577b41421f92c197
#
_cell.length_a   1.000
_cell.length_b   1.000
_cell.length_c   1.000
_cell.angle_alpha   90.00
_cell.angle_beta   90.00
_cell.angle_gamma   90.00
#
_symmetry.space_group_name_H-M   'P 1'
#
loop_
_entity.id
_entity.type
_entity.pdbx_description
1 polymer ?
#
loop_
_entity_poly.entity_id
_entity_poly.type
_entity_poly.pdbx_seq_one_letter_code
_entity_poly.pdbx_strand_id
1 'polypeptide(L)'
;MIDKQFFISSCDDMELGIKRNSKLEYRLSSPQNPKAIFFIIGGFGTNTDLRMMDFTRKQIASKFGVAAVNVLYHCFCCRVNNLEQQYSAQIAILEEDKANLIKLCQDIGLPYANLTSTEALKFIEESIQKEKKKGNLAKDFRINTLTHTLLPPNEEYQNYGIMAALDHINVLKHLKTHGGGGGKLPVIYAGGCYGGYLAHLIAKIAPHHTNAVIDIACAPLPFFEMFMGRTLGHGEFFINTDDFSIHCFTKTFWNENNFTKAHYEIRSLLTPSHLQIQKTHCGHIHYVSYHSSEDEFETAKDKKLLYEIYEKMGFKAKLHLAKKEDIDHKIIRDLTHGGISNHRVFLKELPSLLKEFEGGKFPLLKDSISY
;
A
#
# COMPACT_ATOMS: atom_id res chain seq x y z
N MET A 1 26.15 -13.58 -4.57
CA MET A 1 24.86 -13.01 -4.17
C MET A 1 23.73 -13.95 -4.60
N ILE A 2 22.79 -14.27 -3.72
CA ILE A 2 21.57 -15.04 -4.03
C ILE A 2 20.54 -14.03 -4.57
N ASP A 3 19.86 -14.37 -5.65
CA ASP A 3 18.71 -13.63 -6.19
C ASP A 3 17.66 -14.66 -6.57
N LYS A 4 16.60 -14.77 -5.74
CA LYS A 4 15.60 -15.84 -5.85
C LYS A 4 14.19 -15.33 -5.57
N GLN A 5 13.23 -16.03 -6.16
CA GLN A 5 11.81 -15.90 -5.95
C GLN A 5 11.31 -17.11 -5.16
N PHE A 6 10.41 -16.87 -4.24
CA PHE A 6 9.82 -17.89 -3.37
C PHE A 6 8.31 -17.79 -3.36
N PHE A 7 7.65 -18.93 -3.21
CA PHE A 7 6.23 -19.05 -3.02
C PHE A 7 5.96 -19.84 -1.73
N ILE A 8 5.31 -19.21 -0.78
CA ILE A 8 4.97 -19.82 0.52
C ILE A 8 3.47 -19.84 0.73
N SER A 9 3.02 -20.54 1.76
CA SER A 9 1.60 -20.49 2.15
C SER A 9 1.25 -19.10 2.65
N SER A 10 0.09 -18.61 2.27
CA SER A 10 -0.51 -17.37 2.79
C SER A 10 -1.31 -17.63 4.06
N CYS A 11 -1.67 -16.56 4.76
CA CYS A 11 -2.60 -16.61 5.91
C CYS A 11 -4.02 -16.31 5.44
N ASP A 12 -5.01 -16.88 6.11
CA ASP A 12 -6.42 -16.54 5.92
C ASP A 12 -6.73 -15.15 6.47
N ASP A 13 -7.76 -14.50 5.95
CA ASP A 13 -8.25 -13.24 6.50
C ASP A 13 -9.14 -13.50 7.72
N MET A 14 -8.59 -13.27 8.89
CA MET A 14 -9.30 -13.52 10.15
C MET A 14 -10.33 -12.44 10.48
N GLU A 15 -10.17 -11.21 9.93
CA GLU A 15 -11.14 -10.13 10.16
C GLU A 15 -12.45 -10.38 9.42
N LEU A 16 -12.37 -10.89 8.20
CA LEU A 16 -13.53 -11.17 7.34
C LEU A 16 -13.92 -12.65 7.30
N GLY A 17 -13.14 -13.52 7.94
CA GLY A 17 -13.37 -14.97 7.91
C GLY A 17 -13.19 -15.58 6.52
N ILE A 18 -12.36 -15.00 5.68
CA ILE A 18 -12.16 -15.42 4.28
C ILE A 18 -10.91 -16.28 4.18
N LYS A 19 -11.07 -17.48 3.64
CA LYS A 19 -9.96 -18.38 3.33
C LYS A 19 -9.21 -17.87 2.10
N ARG A 20 -7.88 -17.76 2.22
CA ARG A 20 -7.00 -17.36 1.11
C ARG A 20 -6.39 -18.58 0.45
N ASN A 21 -6.63 -18.73 -0.85
CA ASN A 21 -6.12 -19.84 -1.66
C ASN A 21 -4.83 -19.51 -2.44
N SER A 22 -4.55 -18.21 -2.66
CA SER A 22 -3.34 -17.76 -3.36
C SER A 22 -2.08 -18.04 -2.52
N LYS A 23 -0.98 -18.39 -3.20
CA LYS A 23 0.33 -18.44 -2.54
C LYS A 23 0.89 -17.03 -2.41
N LEU A 24 1.62 -16.81 -1.32
CA LEU A 24 2.36 -15.58 -1.09
C LEU A 24 3.71 -15.64 -1.81
N GLU A 25 3.92 -14.73 -2.74
CA GLU A 25 5.19 -14.57 -3.44
C GLU A 25 6.07 -13.53 -2.75
N TYR A 26 7.35 -13.83 -2.62
CA TYR A 26 8.36 -12.82 -2.29
C TYR A 26 9.67 -13.02 -3.06
N ARG A 27 10.42 -11.94 -3.23
CA ARG A 27 11.70 -11.91 -3.94
C ARG A 27 12.81 -11.48 -2.99
N LEU A 28 13.91 -12.20 -3.03
CA LEU A 28 15.05 -12.02 -2.15
C LEU A 28 16.33 -11.81 -2.96
N SER A 29 17.07 -10.75 -2.63
CA SER A 29 18.48 -10.59 -3.02
C SER A 29 19.33 -10.51 -1.76
N SER A 30 20.32 -11.41 -1.60
CA SER A 30 21.09 -11.50 -0.36
C SER A 30 22.53 -11.93 -0.60
N PRO A 31 23.52 -11.35 0.10
CA PRO A 31 24.82 -11.95 0.23
C PRO A 31 24.73 -13.22 1.08
N GLN A 32 25.82 -14.00 1.13
CA GLN A 32 25.86 -15.22 1.94
C GLN A 32 25.70 -14.94 3.45
N ASN A 33 26.31 -13.85 3.94
CA ASN A 33 26.23 -13.41 5.33
C ASN A 33 25.66 -11.99 5.40
N PRO A 34 24.34 -11.82 5.38
CA PRO A 34 23.73 -10.50 5.44
C PRO A 34 23.86 -9.85 6.82
N LYS A 35 23.97 -8.52 6.84
CA LYS A 35 24.05 -7.71 8.07
C LYS A 35 22.67 -7.40 8.68
N ALA A 36 21.63 -7.41 7.87
CA ALA A 36 20.25 -7.12 8.24
C ALA A 36 19.27 -7.75 7.25
N ILE A 37 17.99 -7.83 7.61
CA ILE A 37 16.90 -8.07 6.69
C ILE A 37 16.24 -6.72 6.40
N PHE A 38 16.16 -6.34 5.12
CA PHE A 38 15.64 -5.06 4.67
C PHE A 38 14.44 -5.27 3.74
N PHE A 39 13.24 -5.01 4.22
CA PHE A 39 12.02 -5.07 3.42
C PHE A 39 11.83 -3.76 2.66
N ILE A 40 11.63 -3.86 1.35
CA ILE A 40 11.25 -2.76 0.47
C ILE A 40 9.80 -2.95 0.10
N ILE A 41 8.93 -2.12 0.69
CA ILE A 41 7.49 -2.26 0.60
C ILE A 41 6.96 -1.35 -0.49
N GLY A 42 6.29 -1.94 -1.49
CA GLY A 42 5.65 -1.20 -2.58
C GLY A 42 4.47 -0.37 -2.11
N GLY A 43 4.24 0.77 -2.79
CA GLY A 43 3.07 1.62 -2.56
C GLY A 43 1.78 1.01 -3.14
N PHE A 44 0.66 1.71 -2.93
CA PHE A 44 -0.64 1.26 -3.38
C PHE A 44 -0.77 1.35 -4.91
N GLY A 45 -1.01 0.20 -5.54
CA GLY A 45 -1.50 0.01 -6.91
C GLY A 45 -0.78 0.68 -8.09
N THR A 46 -0.34 1.91 -7.96
CA THR A 46 0.12 2.72 -9.10
C THR A 46 1.61 2.68 -9.35
N ASN A 47 2.43 2.31 -8.36
CA ASN A 47 3.90 2.39 -8.42
C ASN A 47 4.57 1.02 -8.28
N THR A 48 3.89 -0.02 -8.70
CA THR A 48 4.36 -1.39 -8.60
C THR A 48 5.04 -1.83 -9.89
N ASP A 49 5.90 -0.98 -10.45
CA ASP A 49 6.86 -1.44 -11.47
C ASP A 49 7.84 -2.43 -10.81
N LEU A 50 7.58 -3.69 -11.03
CA LEU A 50 8.39 -4.78 -10.49
C LEU A 50 9.86 -4.67 -10.89
N ARG A 51 10.15 -4.12 -12.07
CA ARG A 51 11.53 -3.92 -12.54
C ARG A 51 12.25 -2.90 -11.68
N MET A 52 11.57 -1.81 -11.29
CA MET A 52 12.13 -0.81 -10.38
C MET A 52 12.31 -1.37 -8.98
N MET A 53 11.36 -2.17 -8.50
CA MET A 53 11.49 -2.87 -7.21
C MET A 53 12.66 -3.86 -7.26
N ASP A 54 12.79 -4.66 -8.30
CA ASP A 54 13.91 -5.61 -8.51
C ASP A 54 15.26 -4.90 -8.58
N PHE A 55 15.33 -3.78 -9.30
CA PHE A 55 16.52 -2.94 -9.36
C PHE A 55 16.92 -2.42 -7.98
N THR A 56 15.98 -1.82 -7.26
CA THR A 56 16.20 -1.27 -5.92
C THR A 56 16.66 -2.37 -4.95
N ARG A 57 15.98 -3.53 -4.95
CA ARG A 57 16.33 -4.67 -4.11
C ARG A 57 17.77 -5.15 -4.36
N LYS A 58 18.14 -5.38 -5.62
CA LYS A 58 19.47 -5.86 -6.00
C LYS A 58 20.56 -4.85 -5.63
N GLN A 59 20.30 -3.56 -5.87
CA GLN A 59 21.25 -2.50 -5.55
C GLN A 59 21.47 -2.38 -4.03
N ILE A 60 20.39 -2.36 -3.24
CA ILE A 60 20.46 -2.28 -1.78
C ILE A 60 21.21 -3.49 -1.20
N ALA A 61 20.85 -4.70 -1.64
CA ALA A 61 21.51 -5.92 -1.19
C ALA A 61 23.02 -5.91 -1.48
N SER A 62 23.38 -5.53 -2.70
CA SER A 62 24.79 -5.49 -3.13
C SER A 62 25.58 -4.41 -2.42
N LYS A 63 25.03 -3.20 -2.32
CA LYS A 63 25.73 -2.04 -1.78
C LYS A 63 25.97 -2.12 -0.28
N PHE A 64 25.01 -2.65 0.47
CA PHE A 64 25.02 -2.60 1.95
C PHE A 64 25.22 -3.97 2.61
N GLY A 65 25.26 -5.03 1.83
CA GLY A 65 25.44 -6.38 2.38
C GLY A 65 24.25 -6.83 3.23
N VAL A 66 23.03 -6.50 2.82
CA VAL A 66 21.78 -6.87 3.51
C VAL A 66 20.97 -7.89 2.69
N ALA A 67 20.12 -8.65 3.36
CA ALA A 67 19.07 -9.45 2.72
C ALA A 67 17.90 -8.52 2.36
N ALA A 68 17.84 -8.05 1.12
CA ALA A 68 16.78 -7.18 0.64
C ALA A 68 15.62 -8.00 0.10
N VAL A 69 14.39 -7.65 0.51
CA VAL A 69 13.16 -8.41 0.29
C VAL A 69 12.06 -7.54 -0.28
N ASN A 70 11.41 -8.01 -1.34
CA ASN A 70 10.12 -7.48 -1.79
C ASN A 70 9.05 -8.56 -1.57
N VAL A 71 7.94 -8.20 -0.94
CA VAL A 71 6.77 -9.06 -0.77
C VAL A 71 5.69 -8.60 -1.72
N LEU A 72 5.16 -9.52 -2.53
CA LEU A 72 3.98 -9.28 -3.34
C LEU A 72 2.77 -9.66 -2.48
N TYR A 73 2.46 -8.74 -1.57
CA TYR A 73 1.49 -8.92 -0.49
C TYR A 73 0.04 -8.96 -0.99
N HIS A 74 -0.88 -9.33 -0.13
CA HIS A 74 -2.33 -9.38 -0.43
C HIS A 74 -2.83 -8.09 -1.10
N CYS A 75 -3.56 -8.26 -2.20
CA CYS A 75 -4.03 -7.17 -3.05
C CYS A 75 -2.91 -6.34 -3.73
N PHE A 76 -1.71 -6.92 -3.84
CA PHE A 76 -0.63 -6.31 -4.62
C PHE A 76 -0.99 -6.36 -6.10
N CYS A 77 -1.16 -5.21 -6.72
CA CYS A 77 -1.43 -5.13 -8.14
C CYS A 77 -0.86 -3.86 -8.76
N CYS A 78 -0.45 -3.96 -10.01
CA CYS A 78 -0.02 -2.83 -10.85
C CYS A 78 -1.21 -2.11 -11.48
N ARG A 79 -2.37 -2.10 -10.84
CA ARG A 79 -3.62 -1.61 -11.40
C ARG A 79 -3.82 -2.12 -12.84
N VAL A 80 -4.25 -1.28 -13.78
CA VAL A 80 -4.40 -1.66 -15.19
C VAL A 80 -3.09 -1.37 -15.90
N ASN A 81 -2.16 -2.34 -15.90
CA ASN A 81 -0.85 -2.20 -16.51
C ASN A 81 -0.58 -3.39 -17.46
N ASN A 82 -0.41 -3.12 -18.74
CA ASN A 82 -0.18 -4.14 -19.76
C ASN A 82 1.23 -4.77 -19.72
N LEU A 83 2.18 -4.18 -19.00
CA LEU A 83 3.57 -4.67 -18.97
C LEU A 83 3.74 -5.88 -18.04
N GLU A 84 2.91 -5.99 -17.00
CA GLU A 84 2.98 -7.02 -15.97
C GLU A 84 1.57 -7.59 -15.71
N GLN A 85 0.96 -8.19 -16.73
CA GLN A 85 -0.46 -8.63 -16.69
C GLN A 85 -0.79 -9.51 -15.47
N GLN A 86 0.12 -10.40 -15.07
CA GLN A 86 -0.12 -11.30 -13.92
C GLN A 86 -0.28 -10.57 -12.57
N TYR A 87 0.13 -9.30 -12.50
CA TYR A 87 -0.01 -8.45 -11.31
C TYR A 87 -0.94 -7.25 -11.57
N SER A 88 -1.59 -7.20 -12.74
CA SER A 88 -2.51 -6.12 -13.08
C SER A 88 -3.90 -6.41 -12.57
N ALA A 89 -4.57 -5.40 -12.04
CA ALA A 89 -6.00 -5.44 -11.80
C ALA A 89 -6.75 -5.45 -13.13
N GLN A 90 -7.89 -6.15 -13.18
CA GLN A 90 -8.81 -6.13 -14.29
C GLN A 90 -9.95 -5.16 -13.99
N ILE A 91 -10.40 -4.41 -14.99
CA ILE A 91 -11.61 -3.59 -14.90
C ILE A 91 -12.80 -4.48 -15.22
N ALA A 92 -13.79 -4.49 -14.35
CA ALA A 92 -15.04 -5.24 -14.52
C ALA A 92 -16.25 -4.36 -14.18
N ILE A 93 -17.38 -4.73 -14.76
CA ILE A 93 -18.71 -4.20 -14.41
C ILE A 93 -19.42 -5.33 -13.67
N LEU A 94 -19.41 -5.27 -12.33
CA LEU A 94 -20.06 -6.26 -11.49
C LEU A 94 -21.56 -5.92 -11.30
N GLU A 95 -22.30 -6.78 -10.60
CA GLU A 95 -23.74 -6.55 -10.35
C GLU A 95 -24.01 -5.22 -9.64
N GLU A 96 -23.18 -4.84 -8.70
CA GLU A 96 -23.26 -3.56 -8.00
C GLU A 96 -22.99 -2.35 -8.91
N ASP A 97 -22.18 -2.51 -9.96
CA ASP A 97 -21.94 -1.47 -10.98
C ASP A 97 -23.09 -1.38 -11.96
N LYS A 98 -23.71 -2.52 -12.27
CA LYS A 98 -24.86 -2.59 -13.17
C LYS A 98 -26.06 -1.80 -12.67
N ALA A 99 -26.25 -1.71 -11.34
CA ALA A 99 -27.37 -0.96 -10.78
C ALA A 99 -27.38 0.51 -11.24
N ASN A 100 -26.23 1.16 -11.26
CA ASN A 100 -26.08 2.53 -11.74
C ASN A 100 -26.31 2.64 -13.26
N LEU A 101 -25.80 1.66 -14.03
CA LEU A 101 -25.99 1.60 -15.47
C LEU A 101 -27.47 1.36 -15.84
N ILE A 102 -28.15 0.45 -15.15
CA ILE A 102 -29.58 0.17 -15.34
C ILE A 102 -30.41 1.43 -15.05
N LYS A 103 -30.14 2.10 -13.93
CA LYS A 103 -30.81 3.34 -13.58
C LYS A 103 -30.65 4.40 -14.66
N LEU A 104 -29.41 4.60 -15.14
CA LEU A 104 -29.14 5.54 -16.22
C LEU A 104 -29.92 5.16 -17.51
N CYS A 105 -29.94 3.87 -17.89
CA CYS A 105 -30.71 3.41 -19.04
C CYS A 105 -32.22 3.68 -18.87
N GLN A 106 -32.77 3.46 -17.68
CA GLN A 106 -34.17 3.77 -17.37
C GLN A 106 -34.46 5.27 -17.49
N ASP A 107 -33.60 6.13 -16.96
CA ASP A 107 -33.74 7.58 -16.99
C ASP A 107 -33.77 8.14 -18.43
N ILE A 108 -33.06 7.48 -19.35
CA ILE A 108 -33.03 7.86 -20.79
C ILE A 108 -33.96 7.01 -21.68
N GLY A 109 -34.77 6.12 -21.10
CA GLY A 109 -35.72 5.28 -21.81
C GLY A 109 -35.09 4.17 -22.65
N LEU A 110 -33.86 3.73 -22.35
CA LEU A 110 -33.20 2.63 -23.03
C LEU A 110 -33.60 1.26 -22.43
N PRO A 111 -34.09 0.28 -23.24
CA PRO A 111 -34.48 -1.04 -22.73
C PRO A 111 -33.26 -1.91 -22.39
N TYR A 112 -32.71 -1.73 -21.22
CA TYR A 112 -31.50 -2.46 -20.76
C TYR A 112 -31.67 -3.99 -20.72
N ALA A 113 -32.87 -4.48 -20.46
CA ALA A 113 -33.13 -5.93 -20.31
C ALA A 113 -32.63 -6.81 -21.47
N ASN A 114 -32.47 -6.24 -22.66
CA ASN A 114 -32.03 -6.91 -23.85
C ASN A 114 -30.57 -6.61 -24.26
N LEU A 115 -29.82 -5.91 -23.38
CA LEU A 115 -28.46 -5.45 -23.70
C LEU A 115 -27.45 -5.99 -22.67
N THR A 116 -26.26 -6.29 -23.14
CA THR A 116 -25.10 -6.40 -22.24
C THR A 116 -24.68 -5.04 -21.75
N SER A 117 -23.93 -4.99 -20.62
CA SER A 117 -23.40 -3.72 -20.11
C SER A 117 -22.55 -2.97 -21.15
N THR A 118 -21.78 -3.70 -21.97
CA THR A 118 -20.95 -3.10 -23.03
C THR A 118 -21.79 -2.48 -24.12
N GLU A 119 -22.88 -3.17 -24.58
CA GLU A 119 -23.80 -2.64 -25.57
C GLU A 119 -24.55 -1.42 -25.06
N ALA A 120 -24.98 -1.43 -23.78
CA ALA A 120 -25.63 -0.29 -23.16
C ALA A 120 -24.71 0.93 -23.10
N LEU A 121 -23.45 0.76 -22.64
CA LEU A 121 -22.47 1.84 -22.62
C LEU A 121 -22.21 2.42 -24.00
N LYS A 122 -22.03 1.56 -25.01
CA LYS A 122 -21.83 1.99 -26.40
C LYS A 122 -23.01 2.81 -26.92
N PHE A 123 -24.23 2.37 -26.64
CA PHE A 123 -25.45 3.09 -27.07
C PHE A 123 -25.53 4.47 -26.38
N ILE A 124 -25.22 4.55 -25.10
CA ILE A 124 -25.21 5.81 -24.34
C ILE A 124 -24.15 6.77 -24.92
N GLU A 125 -22.94 6.25 -25.19
CA GLU A 125 -21.85 7.02 -25.80
C GLU A 125 -22.26 7.60 -27.17
N GLU A 126 -22.83 6.76 -28.07
CA GLU A 126 -23.30 7.18 -29.39
C GLU A 126 -24.41 8.25 -29.26
N SER A 127 -25.30 8.11 -28.27
CA SER A 127 -26.37 9.07 -28.00
C SER A 127 -25.80 10.43 -27.50
N ILE A 128 -24.86 10.42 -26.58
CA ILE A 128 -24.18 11.65 -26.09
C ILE A 128 -23.48 12.36 -27.24
N GLN A 129 -22.71 11.61 -28.05
CA GLN A 129 -21.99 12.18 -29.21
C GLN A 129 -22.94 12.80 -30.23
N LYS A 130 -24.08 12.17 -30.47
CA LYS A 130 -25.13 12.70 -31.37
C LYS A 130 -25.69 14.02 -30.83
N GLU A 131 -26.00 14.10 -29.54
CA GLU A 131 -26.56 15.32 -28.92
C GLU A 131 -25.52 16.45 -28.77
N LYS A 132 -24.25 16.13 -28.54
CA LYS A 132 -23.13 17.10 -28.62
C LYS A 132 -22.98 17.70 -30.02
N LYS A 133 -23.06 16.87 -31.06
CA LYS A 133 -23.00 17.33 -32.46
C LYS A 133 -24.16 18.24 -32.87
N LYS A 134 -25.35 18.03 -32.30
CA LYS A 134 -26.51 18.90 -32.47
C LYS A 134 -26.45 20.21 -31.67
N GLY A 135 -25.51 20.32 -30.74
CA GLY A 135 -25.42 21.45 -29.83
C GLY A 135 -26.39 21.39 -28.64
N ASN A 136 -27.09 20.27 -28.44
CA ASN A 136 -28.02 20.08 -27.33
C ASN A 136 -27.29 19.77 -26.01
N LEU A 137 -26.07 19.25 -26.08
CA LEU A 137 -25.17 19.05 -24.95
C LEU A 137 -23.89 19.84 -25.12
N ALA A 138 -23.35 20.34 -24.00
CA ALA A 138 -22.03 20.98 -23.98
C ALA A 138 -20.93 20.02 -24.43
N LYS A 139 -19.87 20.54 -25.08
CA LYS A 139 -18.77 19.71 -25.56
C LYS A 139 -18.05 18.93 -24.46
N ASP A 140 -18.00 19.50 -23.27
CA ASP A 140 -17.37 18.95 -22.07
C ASP A 140 -18.36 18.16 -21.19
N PHE A 141 -19.61 18.00 -21.62
CA PHE A 141 -20.58 17.18 -20.89
C PHE A 141 -20.10 15.75 -20.75
N ARG A 142 -20.18 15.22 -19.52
CA ARG A 142 -19.84 13.85 -19.15
C ARG A 142 -20.86 13.29 -18.17
N ILE A 143 -21.16 12.01 -18.29
CA ILE A 143 -21.88 11.26 -17.26
C ILE A 143 -20.89 10.85 -16.18
N ASN A 144 -21.19 11.12 -14.93
CA ASN A 144 -20.34 10.88 -13.76
C ASN A 144 -20.97 9.93 -12.72
N THR A 145 -22.03 9.23 -13.09
CA THR A 145 -22.76 8.31 -12.19
C THR A 145 -22.34 6.86 -12.36
N LEU A 146 -21.54 6.55 -13.37
CA LEU A 146 -21.10 5.19 -13.67
C LEU A 146 -19.98 4.75 -12.75
N THR A 147 -20.00 3.46 -12.41
CA THR A 147 -18.98 2.84 -11.57
C THR A 147 -18.38 1.61 -12.24
N HIS A 148 -17.12 1.32 -11.94
CA HIS A 148 -16.41 0.10 -12.33
C HIS A 148 -15.70 -0.47 -11.13
N THR A 149 -15.53 -1.80 -11.12
CA THR A 149 -14.77 -2.51 -10.11
C THR A 149 -13.42 -2.92 -10.65
N LEU A 150 -12.36 -2.65 -9.88
CA LEU A 150 -11.05 -3.23 -10.10
C LEU A 150 -10.97 -4.58 -9.38
N LEU A 151 -10.68 -5.61 -10.15
CA LEU A 151 -10.44 -6.95 -9.65
C LEU A 151 -8.93 -7.17 -9.52
N PRO A 152 -8.38 -7.22 -8.31
CA PRO A 152 -6.99 -7.60 -8.09
C PRO A 152 -6.71 -9.01 -8.62
N PRO A 153 -5.46 -9.35 -8.98
CA PRO A 153 -5.09 -10.70 -9.37
C PRO A 153 -5.34 -11.71 -8.24
N ASN A 154 -5.40 -12.99 -8.59
CA ASN A 154 -5.55 -14.11 -7.65
C ASN A 154 -6.87 -14.10 -6.85
N GLU A 155 -7.92 -13.48 -7.40
CA GLU A 155 -9.23 -13.32 -6.74
C GLU A 155 -9.16 -12.55 -5.40
N GLU A 156 -8.09 -11.82 -5.18
CA GLU A 156 -7.89 -11.03 -3.97
C GLU A 156 -8.80 -9.79 -3.94
N TYR A 157 -8.76 -9.07 -2.84
CA TYR A 157 -9.59 -7.90 -2.58
C TYR A 157 -8.85 -6.94 -1.65
N GLN A 158 -9.32 -5.70 -1.55
CA GLN A 158 -8.71 -4.72 -0.66
C GLN A 158 -9.16 -4.95 0.80
N ASN A 159 -8.23 -5.38 1.66
CA ASN A 159 -8.43 -5.47 3.11
C ASN A 159 -7.94 -4.21 3.84
N TYR A 160 -7.13 -3.40 3.20
CA TYR A 160 -6.43 -2.23 3.70
C TYR A 160 -5.54 -2.50 4.92
N GLY A 161 -4.39 -3.05 4.64
CA GLY A 161 -3.22 -3.05 5.50
C GLY A 161 -3.01 -4.33 6.29
N ILE A 162 -4.03 -4.90 6.96
CA ILE A 162 -3.81 -6.01 7.88
C ILE A 162 -3.26 -7.24 7.17
N MET A 163 -3.91 -7.69 6.09
CA MET A 163 -3.44 -8.84 5.32
C MET A 163 -2.06 -8.60 4.72
N ALA A 164 -1.81 -7.40 4.20
CA ALA A 164 -0.51 -7.03 3.66
C ALA A 164 0.59 -7.01 4.73
N ALA A 165 0.30 -6.51 5.94
CA ALA A 165 1.23 -6.53 7.06
C ALA A 165 1.54 -7.96 7.52
N LEU A 166 0.51 -8.81 7.63
CA LEU A 166 0.66 -10.23 8.00
C LEU A 166 1.51 -11.00 6.97
N ASP A 167 1.38 -10.68 5.68
CA ASP A 167 2.21 -11.27 4.64
C ASP A 167 3.70 -10.96 4.83
N HIS A 168 4.05 -9.74 5.19
CA HIS A 168 5.44 -9.38 5.50
C HIS A 168 5.97 -10.12 6.73
N ILE A 169 5.15 -10.24 7.78
CA ILE A 169 5.49 -10.98 8.98
C ILE A 169 5.67 -12.48 8.67
N ASN A 170 4.81 -13.04 7.82
CA ASN A 170 4.90 -14.44 7.39
C ASN A 170 6.19 -14.69 6.58
N VAL A 171 6.54 -13.79 5.68
CA VAL A 171 7.83 -13.86 4.96
C VAL A 171 9.02 -13.74 5.92
N LEU A 172 8.96 -12.85 6.92
CA LEU A 172 10.00 -12.76 7.93
C LEU A 172 10.17 -14.08 8.70
N LYS A 173 9.07 -14.71 9.11
CA LYS A 173 9.10 -16.04 9.76
C LYS A 173 9.79 -17.06 8.86
N HIS A 174 9.39 -17.14 7.59
CA HIS A 174 10.00 -18.07 6.64
C HIS A 174 11.50 -17.82 6.45
N LEU A 175 11.92 -16.57 6.33
CA LEU A 175 13.35 -16.22 6.21
C LEU A 175 14.16 -16.61 7.45
N LYS A 176 13.62 -16.41 8.65
CA LYS A 176 14.32 -16.74 9.90
C LYS A 176 14.39 -18.23 10.16
N THR A 177 13.44 -19.02 9.66
CA THR A 177 13.41 -20.48 9.83
C THR A 177 14.21 -21.23 8.76
N HIS A 178 14.25 -20.72 7.52
CA HIS A 178 14.86 -21.41 6.38
C HIS A 178 16.12 -20.73 5.82
N GLY A 179 16.42 -19.52 6.22
CA GLY A 179 17.53 -18.70 5.72
C GLY A 179 18.79 -18.79 6.57
N GLY A 180 19.48 -19.89 6.59
CA GLY A 180 20.77 -20.24 7.20
C GLY A 180 21.62 -19.15 7.91
N GLY A 181 21.10 -18.46 8.91
CA GLY A 181 21.75 -17.35 9.65
C GLY A 181 20.80 -16.24 10.08
N GLY A 182 19.56 -16.24 9.59
CA GLY A 182 18.63 -15.12 9.75
C GLY A 182 18.00 -14.93 11.14
N GLY A 183 18.23 -15.82 12.08
CA GLY A 183 17.55 -15.77 13.38
C GLY A 183 17.88 -14.56 14.26
N LYS A 184 19.05 -13.93 14.06
CA LYS A 184 19.58 -12.86 14.93
C LYS A 184 19.85 -11.54 14.19
N LEU A 185 19.32 -11.37 13.00
CA LEU A 185 19.54 -10.16 12.21
C LEU A 185 18.53 -9.06 12.57
N PRO A 186 18.94 -7.79 12.58
CA PRO A 186 18.01 -6.69 12.66
C PRO A 186 17.09 -6.65 11.44
N VAL A 187 15.86 -6.23 11.65
CA VAL A 187 14.82 -6.17 10.62
C VAL A 187 14.40 -4.72 10.42
N ILE A 188 14.47 -4.27 9.18
CA ILE A 188 14.13 -2.92 8.76
C ILE A 188 13.01 -2.99 7.73
N TYR A 189 11.94 -2.25 7.94
CA TYR A 189 10.85 -2.09 6.99
C TYR A 189 10.90 -0.69 6.37
N ALA A 190 10.88 -0.61 5.04
CA ALA A 190 11.03 0.65 4.34
C ALA A 190 10.04 0.76 3.18
N GLY A 191 9.35 1.91 3.04
CA GLY A 191 8.40 2.15 1.97
C GLY A 191 7.99 3.60 1.82
N GLY A 192 7.35 3.90 0.69
CA GLY A 192 6.73 5.20 0.44
C GLY A 192 5.22 5.08 0.33
N CYS A 193 4.50 6.17 0.65
CA CYS A 193 3.04 6.22 0.59
C CYS A 193 2.42 5.06 1.40
N TYR A 194 1.55 4.26 0.79
CA TYR A 194 0.98 3.07 1.41
C TYR A 194 2.03 2.06 1.91
N GLY A 195 3.17 1.91 1.21
CA GLY A 195 4.26 1.05 1.68
C GLY A 195 4.90 1.54 2.98
N GLY A 196 4.99 2.85 3.16
CA GLY A 196 5.43 3.47 4.43
C GLY A 196 4.41 3.25 5.55
N TYR A 197 3.11 3.37 5.25
CA TYR A 197 2.04 3.02 6.18
C TYR A 197 2.12 1.55 6.62
N LEU A 198 2.31 0.63 5.67
CA LEU A 198 2.49 -0.79 5.97
C LEU A 198 3.71 -1.05 6.87
N ALA A 199 4.83 -0.35 6.65
CA ALA A 199 6.01 -0.46 7.50
C ALA A 199 5.72 -0.11 8.96
N HIS A 200 4.96 0.96 9.21
CA HIS A 200 4.49 1.33 10.54
C HIS A 200 3.47 0.33 11.10
N LEU A 201 2.55 -0.15 10.28
CA LEU A 201 1.53 -1.12 10.71
C LEU A 201 2.17 -2.45 11.11
N ILE A 202 3.19 -2.91 10.38
CA ILE A 202 3.99 -4.09 10.74
C ILE A 202 4.68 -3.88 12.08
N ALA A 203 5.31 -2.70 12.30
CA ALA A 203 5.93 -2.36 13.56
C ALA A 203 4.93 -2.30 14.72
N LYS A 204 3.69 -1.90 14.45
CA LYS A 204 2.59 -1.89 15.40
C LYS A 204 2.13 -3.30 15.78
N ILE A 205 1.98 -4.20 14.80
CA ILE A 205 1.51 -5.57 14.99
C ILE A 205 2.61 -6.47 15.58
N ALA A 206 3.85 -6.30 15.13
CA ALA A 206 4.99 -7.14 15.52
C ALA A 206 6.19 -6.29 15.99
N PRO A 207 6.04 -5.46 17.05
CA PRO A 207 7.07 -4.52 17.48
C PRO A 207 8.39 -5.20 17.89
N HIS A 208 8.33 -6.38 18.49
CA HIS A 208 9.50 -7.16 18.91
C HIS A 208 10.30 -7.77 17.73
N HIS A 209 9.75 -7.74 16.52
CA HIS A 209 10.40 -8.19 15.29
C HIS A 209 10.81 -7.04 14.37
N THR A 210 10.68 -5.80 14.82
CA THR A 210 11.00 -4.59 14.07
C THR A 210 12.11 -3.83 14.78
N ASN A 211 13.18 -3.48 14.05
CA ASN A 211 14.29 -2.68 14.57
C ASN A 211 14.32 -1.28 13.97
N ALA A 212 13.84 -1.11 12.73
CA ALA A 212 13.65 0.22 12.17
C ALA A 212 12.50 0.26 11.16
N VAL A 213 11.94 1.45 11.03
CA VAL A 213 10.99 1.85 9.99
C VAL A 213 11.56 3.06 9.26
N ILE A 214 11.61 3.00 7.92
CA ILE A 214 11.89 4.14 7.06
C ILE A 214 10.66 4.40 6.22
N ASP A 215 9.98 5.51 6.45
CA ASP A 215 8.81 5.88 5.68
C ASP A 215 8.98 7.17 4.89
N ILE A 216 8.35 7.26 3.74
CA ILE A 216 8.28 8.44 2.92
C ILE A 216 6.81 8.72 2.59
N ALA A 217 6.34 9.91 2.99
CA ALA A 217 4.99 10.40 2.68
C ALA A 217 3.87 9.40 3.04
N CYS A 218 3.96 8.70 4.19
CA CYS A 218 2.90 7.81 4.62
C CYS A 218 1.84 8.51 5.48
N ALA A 219 0.58 8.04 5.36
CA ALA A 219 -0.54 8.44 6.20
C ALA A 219 -0.47 7.78 7.58
N PRO A 220 -0.65 8.51 8.69
CA PRO A 220 -0.86 7.91 10.00
C PRO A 220 -2.26 7.33 10.20
N LEU A 221 -3.23 7.76 9.41
CA LEU A 221 -4.62 7.32 9.49
C LEU A 221 -5.00 6.48 8.26
N PRO A 222 -5.96 5.56 8.40
CA PRO A 222 -6.41 4.77 7.26
C PRO A 222 -7.18 5.63 6.25
N PHE A 223 -6.91 5.41 4.97
CA PHE A 223 -7.68 5.98 3.86
C PHE A 223 -8.92 5.15 3.57
N PHE A 224 -10.06 5.64 3.99
CA PHE A 224 -11.34 4.95 3.78
C PHE A 224 -11.69 4.79 2.31
N GLU A 225 -11.33 5.75 1.47
CA GLU A 225 -11.56 5.73 0.02
C GLU A 225 -10.89 4.51 -0.65
N MET A 226 -9.80 4.00 -0.07
CA MET A 226 -9.06 2.87 -0.62
C MET A 226 -9.71 1.50 -0.34
N PHE A 227 -10.67 1.40 0.58
CA PHE A 227 -11.31 0.12 0.92
C PHE A 227 -12.80 0.23 1.26
N MET A 228 -13.30 1.42 1.50
CA MET A 228 -14.72 1.69 1.74
C MET A 228 -15.28 2.75 0.78
N GLY A 229 -14.53 3.13 -0.26
CA GLY A 229 -14.88 4.21 -1.17
C GLY A 229 -16.24 4.07 -1.81
N ARG A 230 -16.66 2.85 -2.15
CA ARG A 230 -17.99 2.58 -2.72
C ARG A 230 -19.11 2.97 -1.75
N THR A 231 -19.00 2.63 -0.47
CA THR A 231 -19.95 3.03 0.58
C THR A 231 -19.95 4.54 0.79
N LEU A 232 -18.78 5.18 0.68
CA LEU A 232 -18.63 6.62 0.86
C LEU A 232 -18.99 7.44 -0.39
N GLY A 233 -19.20 6.79 -1.54
CA GLY A 233 -19.46 7.45 -2.81
C GLY A 233 -18.24 8.14 -3.44
N HIS A 234 -17.03 7.83 -2.96
CA HIS A 234 -15.76 8.37 -3.46
C HIS A 234 -14.98 7.32 -4.23
N GLY A 235 -14.84 7.48 -5.54
CA GLY A 235 -13.99 6.64 -6.36
C GLY A 235 -12.53 6.70 -5.93
N GLU A 236 -11.89 5.55 -5.87
CA GLU A 236 -10.46 5.45 -5.61
C GLU A 236 -9.63 6.13 -6.72
N PHE A 237 -10.10 6.04 -7.94
CA PHE A 237 -9.64 6.82 -9.09
C PHE A 237 -10.76 6.92 -10.15
N PHE A 238 -10.50 7.73 -11.18
CA PHE A 238 -11.48 7.99 -12.23
C PHE A 238 -10.91 7.60 -13.60
N ILE A 239 -11.74 6.92 -14.42
CA ILE A 239 -11.48 6.77 -15.84
C ILE A 239 -12.26 7.87 -16.55
N ASN A 240 -11.53 8.80 -17.14
CA ASN A 240 -12.13 9.89 -17.90
C ASN A 240 -12.04 9.60 -19.39
N THR A 241 -13.19 9.60 -20.06
CA THR A 241 -13.32 9.62 -21.51
C THR A 241 -13.97 10.95 -21.94
N ASP A 242 -14.24 11.13 -23.23
CA ASP A 242 -14.95 12.33 -23.72
C ASP A 242 -16.41 12.39 -23.19
N ASP A 243 -16.99 11.25 -22.84
CA ASP A 243 -18.41 11.13 -22.51
C ASP A 243 -18.68 10.66 -21.08
N PHE A 244 -17.69 10.05 -20.44
CA PHE A 244 -17.82 9.49 -19.10
C PHE A 244 -16.72 9.93 -18.16
N SER A 245 -17.07 10.12 -16.90
CA SER A 245 -16.17 10.12 -15.75
C SER A 245 -16.59 8.97 -14.84
N ILE A 246 -15.91 7.83 -14.98
CA ILE A 246 -16.30 6.57 -14.34
C ILE A 246 -15.54 6.45 -13.02
N HIS A 247 -16.27 6.29 -11.92
CA HIS A 247 -15.68 6.04 -10.61
C HIS A 247 -15.20 4.59 -10.51
N CYS A 248 -13.95 4.38 -10.20
CA CYS A 248 -13.36 3.05 -10.06
C CYS A 248 -13.08 2.72 -8.60
N PHE A 249 -13.47 1.51 -8.19
CA PHE A 249 -13.31 0.99 -6.84
C PHE A 249 -12.60 -0.35 -6.88
N THR A 250 -11.60 -0.55 -6.05
CA THR A 250 -11.04 -1.89 -5.89
C THR A 250 -12.04 -2.79 -5.18
N LYS A 251 -12.18 -4.04 -5.66
CA LYS A 251 -13.02 -5.04 -5.00
C LYS A 251 -12.69 -5.11 -3.52
N THR A 252 -13.70 -5.05 -2.68
CA THR A 252 -13.59 -5.15 -1.23
C THR A 252 -14.80 -5.89 -0.66
N PHE A 253 -14.67 -6.40 0.56
CA PHE A 253 -15.78 -6.94 1.35
C PHE A 253 -16.11 -6.05 2.55
N TRP A 254 -15.38 -4.96 2.75
CA TRP A 254 -15.67 -3.97 3.77
C TRP A 254 -16.85 -3.09 3.35
N ASN A 255 -17.74 -2.86 4.30
CA ASN A 255 -18.88 -1.94 4.18
C ASN A 255 -19.24 -1.39 5.57
N GLU A 256 -20.21 -0.49 5.63
CA GLU A 256 -20.68 0.16 6.86
C GLU A 256 -21.22 -0.81 7.93
N ASN A 257 -21.65 -2.02 7.53
CA ASN A 257 -22.27 -2.98 8.45
C ASN A 257 -21.23 -3.90 9.12
N ASN A 258 -20.05 -4.10 8.51
CA ASN A 258 -19.02 -5.00 9.04
C ASN A 258 -17.75 -4.28 9.48
N PHE A 259 -17.52 -3.01 9.11
CA PHE A 259 -16.38 -2.23 9.55
C PHE A 259 -16.67 -1.54 10.89
N THR A 260 -16.01 -1.98 11.94
CA THR A 260 -16.21 -1.50 13.31
C THR A 260 -15.11 -0.54 13.77
N LYS A 261 -15.32 0.08 14.94
CA LYS A 261 -14.31 0.91 15.60
C LYS A 261 -12.99 0.15 15.84
N ALA A 262 -13.06 -1.14 16.21
CA ALA A 262 -11.85 -1.96 16.41
C ALA A 262 -11.03 -2.12 15.11
N HIS A 263 -11.70 -2.31 13.97
CA HIS A 263 -11.06 -2.36 12.66
C HIS A 263 -10.39 -1.02 12.28
N TYR A 264 -10.98 0.10 12.68
CA TYR A 264 -10.36 1.40 12.54
C TYR A 264 -9.13 1.54 13.45
N GLU A 265 -9.28 1.23 14.73
CA GLU A 265 -8.23 1.41 15.73
C GLU A 265 -6.97 0.59 15.41
N ILE A 266 -7.12 -0.65 14.89
CA ILE A 266 -5.95 -1.45 14.49
C ILE A 266 -5.21 -0.83 13.29
N ARG A 267 -5.91 -0.17 12.38
CA ARG A 267 -5.34 0.49 11.19
C ARG A 267 -4.77 1.87 11.48
N SER A 268 -5.33 2.60 12.43
CA SER A 268 -4.85 3.93 12.82
C SER A 268 -3.53 3.85 13.60
N LEU A 269 -2.49 4.52 13.12
CA LEU A 269 -1.20 4.59 13.84
C LEU A 269 -1.27 5.50 15.08
N LEU A 270 -2.34 6.29 15.22
CA LEU A 270 -2.55 7.23 16.32
C LEU A 270 -3.41 6.67 17.47
N THR A 271 -3.79 5.40 17.45
CA THR A 271 -4.63 4.79 18.49
C THR A 271 -3.87 4.74 19.83
N PRO A 272 -4.33 5.45 20.89
CA PRO A 272 -3.58 5.59 22.14
C PRO A 272 -3.29 4.28 22.85
N SER A 273 -4.28 3.37 22.92
CA SER A 273 -4.10 2.05 23.57
C SER A 273 -3.02 1.22 22.91
N HIS A 274 -2.96 1.23 21.58
CA HIS A 274 -1.95 0.49 20.82
C HIS A 274 -0.56 1.14 20.93
N LEU A 275 -0.49 2.47 20.96
CA LEU A 275 0.76 3.19 21.20
C LEU A 275 1.35 2.85 22.57
N GLN A 276 0.53 2.69 23.61
CA GLN A 276 0.99 2.26 24.94
C GLN A 276 1.59 0.84 24.92
N ILE A 277 1.02 -0.08 24.14
CA ILE A 277 1.60 -1.41 23.93
C ILE A 277 2.95 -1.29 23.23
N GLN A 278 3.02 -0.51 22.14
CA GLN A 278 4.27 -0.27 21.41
C GLN A 278 5.35 0.36 22.27
N LYS A 279 4.98 1.21 23.22
CA LYS A 279 5.93 1.87 24.14
C LYS A 279 6.83 0.89 24.88
N THR A 280 6.36 -0.31 25.19
CA THR A 280 7.19 -1.36 25.82
C THR A 280 8.38 -1.79 24.97
N HIS A 281 8.39 -1.42 23.68
CA HIS A 281 9.42 -1.70 22.70
C HIS A 281 10.20 -0.46 22.23
N CYS A 282 10.02 0.70 22.88
CA CYS A 282 10.61 1.98 22.44
C CYS A 282 12.14 1.97 22.42
N GLY A 283 12.78 1.14 23.24
CA GLY A 283 14.25 1.10 23.35
C GLY A 283 14.98 0.53 22.13
N HIS A 284 14.28 -0.12 21.20
CA HIS A 284 14.94 -0.81 20.08
C HIS A 284 14.36 -0.54 18.70
N ILE A 285 13.27 0.24 18.59
CA ILE A 285 12.69 0.59 17.29
C ILE A 285 13.08 2.03 16.93
N HIS A 286 13.65 2.18 15.72
CA HIS A 286 14.01 3.47 15.14
C HIS A 286 13.00 3.85 14.09
N TYR A 287 12.46 5.06 14.13
CA TYR A 287 11.57 5.60 13.12
C TYR A 287 12.23 6.76 12.39
N VAL A 288 12.35 6.66 11.06
CA VAL A 288 12.87 7.73 10.21
C VAL A 288 11.82 8.03 9.15
N SER A 289 11.35 9.27 9.10
CA SER A 289 10.37 9.71 8.12
C SER A 289 10.86 10.89 7.29
N TYR A 290 10.48 10.86 6.03
CA TYR A 290 10.56 11.98 5.10
C TYR A 290 9.15 12.35 4.65
N HIS A 291 8.76 13.60 4.85
CA HIS A 291 7.41 14.06 4.50
C HIS A 291 7.47 15.47 3.92
N SER A 292 6.65 15.78 2.92
CA SER A 292 6.54 17.13 2.38
C SER A 292 5.66 18.01 3.25
N SER A 293 6.05 19.27 3.43
CA SER A 293 5.19 20.26 4.10
C SER A 293 3.95 20.64 3.28
N GLU A 294 3.97 20.40 1.98
CA GLU A 294 2.93 20.74 1.01
C GLU A 294 2.30 19.47 0.37
N ASP A 295 2.40 18.31 1.03
CA ASP A 295 1.76 17.07 0.55
C ASP A 295 0.24 17.26 0.47
N GLU A 296 -0.31 17.08 -0.71
CA GLU A 296 -1.72 17.31 -1.03
C GLU A 296 -2.63 16.14 -0.68
N PHE A 297 -2.07 14.93 -0.55
CA PHE A 297 -2.80 13.74 -0.16
C PHE A 297 -2.72 13.49 1.35
N GLU A 298 -1.54 13.75 1.93
CA GLU A 298 -1.25 13.49 3.33
C GLU A 298 -0.80 14.75 4.04
N THR A 299 -1.66 15.28 4.88
CA THR A 299 -1.31 16.48 5.62
C THR A 299 -0.16 16.25 6.58
N ALA A 300 0.81 17.16 6.58
CA ALA A 300 1.93 17.12 7.50
C ALA A 300 1.49 17.18 9.00
N LYS A 301 0.25 17.57 9.28
CA LYS A 301 -0.30 17.71 10.64
C LYS A 301 -0.29 16.38 11.40
N ASP A 302 -0.93 15.36 10.82
CA ASP A 302 -1.07 14.06 11.50
C ASP A 302 0.29 13.33 11.58
N LYS A 303 1.14 13.53 10.58
CA LYS A 303 2.52 13.02 10.61
C LYS A 303 3.33 13.66 11.74
N LYS A 304 3.27 14.97 11.91
CA LYS A 304 3.93 15.67 13.03
C LYS A 304 3.42 15.14 14.37
N LEU A 305 2.09 15.02 14.52
CA LEU A 305 1.49 14.49 15.74
C LEU A 305 2.01 13.08 16.07
N LEU A 306 2.09 12.18 15.10
CA LEU A 306 2.62 10.83 15.29
C LEU A 306 4.06 10.85 15.81
N TYR A 307 4.93 11.66 15.20
CA TYR A 307 6.33 11.74 15.57
C TYR A 307 6.55 12.43 16.91
N GLU A 308 5.78 13.47 17.24
CA GLU A 308 5.77 14.07 18.59
C GLU A 308 5.36 13.05 19.68
N ILE A 309 4.39 12.18 19.37
CA ILE A 309 3.99 11.11 20.27
C ILE A 309 5.12 10.09 20.43
N TYR A 310 5.77 9.67 19.33
CA TYR A 310 6.90 8.75 19.40
C TYR A 310 8.05 9.30 20.26
N GLU A 311 8.41 10.56 20.08
CA GLU A 311 9.44 11.23 20.89
C GLU A 311 9.05 11.25 22.37
N LYS A 312 7.82 11.67 22.71
CA LYS A 312 7.31 11.67 24.09
C LYS A 312 7.25 10.29 24.72
N MET A 313 7.10 9.24 23.92
CA MET A 313 7.12 7.85 24.38
C MET A 313 8.52 7.28 24.52
N GLY A 314 9.56 7.98 24.06
CA GLY A 314 10.95 7.56 24.15
C GLY A 314 11.42 6.69 22.98
N PHE A 315 10.69 6.66 21.86
CA PHE A 315 11.19 6.06 20.63
C PHE A 315 12.30 6.91 20.02
N LYS A 316 13.25 6.26 19.35
CA LYS A 316 14.21 6.93 18.48
C LYS A 316 13.50 7.32 17.18
N ALA A 317 12.87 8.49 17.17
CA ALA A 317 12.05 8.96 16.05
C ALA A 317 12.65 10.24 15.45
N LYS A 318 12.70 10.31 14.11
CA LYS A 318 13.20 11.44 13.35
C LYS A 318 12.29 11.74 12.17
N LEU A 319 11.69 12.93 12.17
CA LEU A 319 10.90 13.44 11.07
C LEU A 319 11.66 14.50 10.28
N HIS A 320 11.92 14.25 9.00
CA HIS A 320 12.41 15.24 8.05
C HIS A 320 11.22 15.83 7.30
N LEU A 321 10.79 17.02 7.72
CA LEU A 321 9.74 17.75 7.03
C LEU A 321 10.35 18.62 5.95
N ALA A 322 10.22 18.18 4.70
CA ALA A 322 10.77 18.87 3.52
C ALA A 322 9.99 20.15 3.23
N LYS A 323 10.71 21.23 3.00
CA LYS A 323 10.23 22.56 2.61
C LYS A 323 10.90 22.99 1.29
N LYS A 324 10.51 24.15 0.75
CA LYS A 324 11.05 24.65 -0.52
C LYS A 324 12.58 24.77 -0.53
N GLU A 325 13.15 25.20 0.59
CA GLU A 325 14.60 25.32 0.76
C GLU A 325 15.36 23.99 0.77
N ASP A 326 14.66 22.88 1.01
CA ASP A 326 15.25 21.53 1.05
C ASP A 326 15.27 20.83 -0.31
N ILE A 327 14.71 21.44 -1.35
CA ILE A 327 14.69 20.88 -2.70
C ILE A 327 16.12 20.83 -3.26
N ASP A 328 16.66 19.62 -3.37
CA ASP A 328 18.01 19.34 -3.87
C ASP A 328 18.01 18.67 -5.26
N HIS A 329 16.82 18.48 -5.85
CA HIS A 329 16.58 17.78 -7.13
C HIS A 329 17.15 16.36 -7.20
N LYS A 330 17.56 15.79 -6.07
CA LYS A 330 18.10 14.42 -5.92
C LYS A 330 17.25 13.58 -5.00
N ILE A 331 17.20 13.90 -3.71
CA ILE A 331 16.35 13.22 -2.71
C ILE A 331 14.98 13.86 -2.72
N ILE A 332 14.92 15.18 -2.62
CA ILE A 332 13.70 15.99 -2.64
C ILE A 332 13.68 16.72 -3.98
N ARG A 333 12.87 16.23 -4.92
CA ARG A 333 12.75 16.79 -6.27
C ARG A 333 11.79 17.98 -6.31
N ASP A 334 10.70 17.84 -5.60
CA ASP A 334 9.63 18.80 -5.40
C ASP A 334 8.85 18.45 -4.13
N LEU A 335 7.80 19.22 -3.82
CA LEU A 335 6.98 19.03 -2.60
C LEU A 335 5.65 18.32 -2.85
N THR A 336 5.42 17.77 -4.03
CA THR A 336 4.26 16.92 -4.31
C THR A 336 4.37 15.59 -3.55
N HIS A 337 3.26 14.86 -3.42
CA HIS A 337 3.23 13.55 -2.72
C HIS A 337 4.31 12.57 -3.21
N GLY A 338 4.61 12.53 -4.50
CA GLY A 338 5.66 11.70 -5.11
C GLY A 338 7.03 12.34 -5.22
N GLY A 339 7.22 13.56 -4.72
CA GLY A 339 8.43 14.38 -4.95
C GLY A 339 9.68 13.90 -4.21
N ILE A 340 9.54 13.08 -3.17
CA ILE A 340 10.65 12.53 -2.38
C ILE A 340 11.01 11.13 -2.88
N SER A 341 12.26 10.90 -3.22
CA SER A 341 12.75 9.65 -3.80
C SER A 341 12.96 8.56 -2.75
N ASN A 342 12.09 7.55 -2.71
CA ASN A 342 12.23 6.40 -1.81
C ASN A 342 13.61 5.77 -1.89
N HIS A 343 14.05 5.45 -3.10
CA HIS A 343 15.35 4.81 -3.33
C HIS A 343 16.52 5.60 -2.75
N ARG A 344 16.56 6.93 -2.95
CA ARG A 344 17.65 7.77 -2.45
C ARG A 344 17.60 7.97 -0.93
N VAL A 345 16.41 8.01 -0.34
CA VAL A 345 16.24 8.01 1.10
C VAL A 345 16.78 6.72 1.70
N PHE A 346 16.49 5.55 1.11
CA PHE A 346 17.04 4.27 1.57
C PHE A 346 18.57 4.26 1.51
N LEU A 347 19.15 4.76 0.41
CA LEU A 347 20.61 4.85 0.26
C LEU A 347 21.26 5.78 1.31
N LYS A 348 20.54 6.81 1.77
CA LYS A 348 21.01 7.79 2.75
C LYS A 348 20.91 7.26 4.18
N GLU A 349 19.78 6.66 4.55
CA GLU A 349 19.50 6.34 5.95
C GLU A 349 20.02 4.94 6.36
N LEU A 350 20.06 3.98 5.44
CA LEU A 350 20.47 2.62 5.76
C LEU A 350 21.88 2.48 6.35
N PRO A 351 22.92 3.20 5.88
CA PRO A 351 24.26 3.09 6.50
C PRO A 351 24.30 3.46 7.98
N SER A 352 23.56 4.51 8.36
CA SER A 352 23.50 4.97 9.75
C SER A 352 22.83 3.95 10.65
N LEU A 353 21.70 3.39 10.20
CA LEU A 353 20.98 2.34 10.91
C LEU A 353 21.82 1.06 11.07
N LEU A 354 22.49 0.63 10.01
CA LEU A 354 23.35 -0.57 10.07
C LEU A 354 24.51 -0.38 11.07
N LYS A 355 25.12 0.81 11.11
CA LYS A 355 26.17 1.14 12.09
C LYS A 355 25.63 1.08 13.52
N GLU A 356 24.42 1.58 13.76
CA GLU A 356 23.80 1.58 15.09
C GLU A 356 23.43 0.16 15.55
N PHE A 357 23.12 -0.74 14.60
CA PHE A 357 22.81 -2.13 14.91
C PHE A 357 24.04 -3.03 15.01
N GLU A 358 25.23 -2.53 14.71
CA GLU A 358 26.46 -3.30 14.76
C GLU A 358 26.77 -3.78 16.19
N GLY A 359 26.95 -5.09 16.36
CA GLY A 359 27.18 -5.72 17.69
C GLY A 359 25.92 -5.86 18.55
N GLY A 360 24.75 -5.44 18.08
CA GLY A 360 23.48 -5.58 18.80
C GLY A 360 23.04 -7.05 18.95
N LYS A 361 22.33 -7.34 20.03
CA LYS A 361 21.65 -8.63 20.23
C LYS A 361 20.17 -8.49 19.85
N PHE A 362 19.75 -9.20 18.80
CA PHE A 362 18.37 -9.18 18.33
C PHE A 362 17.62 -10.45 18.77
N PRO A 363 16.34 -10.32 19.17
CA PRO A 363 15.60 -11.48 19.66
C PRO A 363 15.36 -12.48 18.52
N LEU A 364 15.47 -13.75 18.89
CA LEU A 364 14.95 -14.83 18.06
C LEU A 364 13.42 -14.70 17.95
N LEU A 365 12.85 -15.11 16.82
CA LEU A 365 11.42 -15.31 16.72
C LEU A 365 10.96 -16.26 17.84
N LYS A 366 10.16 -15.76 18.77
CA LYS A 366 9.32 -16.64 19.59
C LYS A 366 8.13 -17.04 18.71
N ASP A 367 7.74 -18.32 18.80
CA ASP A 367 6.70 -18.91 17.93
C ASP A 367 5.29 -18.34 18.14
N SER A 368 5.10 -17.48 19.14
CA SER A 368 3.85 -16.80 19.41
C SER A 368 3.93 -15.32 18.99
N ILE A 369 3.32 -14.97 17.86
CA ILE A 369 2.81 -13.62 17.67
C ILE A 369 1.52 -13.58 18.50
N SER A 370 1.57 -12.98 19.67
CA SER A 370 0.37 -12.61 20.40
C SER A 370 -0.14 -11.30 19.80
N TYR A 371 -1.32 -11.35 19.20
CA TYR A 371 -2.11 -10.19 18.80
C TYR A 371 -2.74 -9.56 20.04
#